data_e48c4da6783169a07e1c7432550ddeb1
#
_entry.id   e48c4da6783169a07e1c7432550ddeb1
#
_cell.length_a   1.000
_cell.length_b   1.000
_cell.length_c   1.000
_cell.angle_alpha   90.00
_cell.angle_beta   90.00
_cell.angle_gamma   90.00
#
_symmetry.space_group_name_H-M   'P 1'
#
loop_
_entity.id
_entity.type
_entity.pdbx_description
1 polymer ?
#
loop_
_entity_poly.entity_id
_entity_poly.type
_entity_poly.pdbx_seq_one_letter_code
_entity_poly.pdbx_strand_id
1 'polypeptide(L)'
;MISQLKVPLSEQKRFGDKGLTAQLGQHCSGSLKALDNDLKDVEKAIKQLIADDPILKSLFELVTSVPGVGQVVATELILVSAEFTAIDDPKKLACHAGVAPFEHSSGSSIRGKTRVNHHARKSLKTLLHLAAMSALQVKGELQEYYRRKVAAGKNKMLVINALRNKLIHRVCAVVGRGKNMTKTIRPRLFNP
;
A
#
# COMPACT_ATOMS: atom_id res chain seq x y z
N MET A 1 -4.13 1.92 15.59
CA MET A 1 -4.65 2.24 16.94
C MET A 1 -3.60 1.99 18.04
N ILE A 2 -3.06 0.79 18.20
CA ILE A 2 -2.05 0.48 19.25
C ILE A 2 -0.80 1.36 19.15
N SER A 3 -0.27 1.59 17.93
CA SER A 3 0.86 2.49 17.70
C SER A 3 0.55 3.93 18.07
N GLN A 4 -0.67 4.40 17.85
CA GLN A 4 -1.12 5.75 18.23
C GLN A 4 -1.24 5.93 19.74
N LEU A 5 -1.52 4.85 20.48
CA LEU A 5 -1.54 4.87 21.95
C LEU A 5 -0.13 4.85 22.55
N LYS A 6 0.82 4.20 21.87
CA LYS A 6 2.23 4.12 22.32
C LYS A 6 3.00 5.43 22.11
N VAL A 7 2.70 6.19 21.03
CA VAL A 7 3.36 7.46 20.71
C VAL A 7 3.17 8.52 21.82
N PRO A 8 1.95 8.79 22.33
CA PRO A 8 1.76 9.74 23.41
C PRO A 8 2.56 9.40 24.68
N LEU A 9 2.68 8.11 25.03
CA LEU A 9 3.47 7.67 26.18
C LEU A 9 4.97 7.91 25.97
N SER A 10 5.48 7.77 24.76
CA SER A 10 6.89 8.05 24.43
C SER A 10 7.20 9.56 24.44
N GLU A 11 6.25 10.38 24.01
CA GLU A 11 6.36 11.84 24.06
C GLU A 11 6.26 12.35 25.50
N GLN A 12 5.35 11.81 26.30
CA GLN A 12 5.21 12.15 27.71
C GLN A 12 6.49 11.86 28.52
N LYS A 13 7.26 10.81 28.15
CA LYS A 13 8.57 10.55 28.74
C LYS A 13 9.59 11.66 28.50
N ARG A 14 9.41 12.46 27.45
CA ARG A 14 10.31 13.58 27.10
C ARG A 14 9.96 14.87 27.86
N PHE A 15 8.67 15.11 28.12
CA PHE A 15 8.17 16.39 28.59
C PHE A 15 7.43 16.31 29.93
N GLY A 16 7.12 15.11 30.43
CA GLY A 16 6.38 14.89 31.66
C GLY A 16 7.26 14.51 32.86
N ASP A 17 6.68 14.62 34.06
CA ASP A 17 7.28 14.08 35.26
C ASP A 17 7.50 12.57 35.11
N LYS A 18 8.71 12.11 35.46
CA LYS A 18 9.13 10.69 35.35
C LYS A 18 8.25 9.77 36.22
N GLY A 19 7.83 10.24 37.40
CA GLY A 19 6.97 9.48 38.31
C GLY A 19 5.58 9.24 37.70
N LEU A 20 4.95 10.30 37.20
CA LEU A 20 3.64 10.22 36.55
C LEU A 20 3.67 9.34 35.30
N THR A 21 4.73 9.47 34.50
CA THR A 21 4.90 8.66 33.29
C THR A 21 5.05 7.18 33.59
N ALA A 22 5.73 6.83 34.69
CA ALA A 22 5.87 5.43 35.13
C ALA A 22 4.51 4.87 35.60
N GLN A 23 3.74 5.62 36.38
CA GLN A 23 2.40 5.22 36.82
C GLN A 23 1.44 5.01 35.64
N LEU A 24 1.39 5.96 34.69
CA LEU A 24 0.60 5.83 33.46
C LEU A 24 1.00 4.58 32.67
N GLY A 25 2.32 4.32 32.55
CA GLY A 25 2.84 3.13 31.89
C GLY A 25 2.36 1.83 32.54
N GLN A 26 2.35 1.77 33.89
CA GLN A 26 1.84 0.61 34.60
C GLN A 26 0.33 0.41 34.40
N HIS A 27 -0.48 1.46 34.52
CA HIS A 27 -1.93 1.39 34.36
C HIS A 27 -2.34 1.01 32.92
N CYS A 28 -1.62 1.52 31.91
CA CYS A 28 -1.94 1.24 30.50
C CYS A 28 -1.33 -0.08 29.97
N SER A 29 -0.36 -0.66 30.67
CA SER A 29 0.37 -1.84 30.18
C SER A 29 -0.53 -3.05 29.94
N GLY A 30 -1.49 -3.29 30.83
CA GLY A 30 -2.46 -4.39 30.71
C GLY A 30 -3.34 -4.23 29.45
N SER A 31 -3.93 -3.05 29.29
CA SER A 31 -4.78 -2.75 28.12
C SER A 31 -4.02 -2.81 26.80
N LEU A 32 -2.78 -2.31 26.78
CA LEU A 32 -1.93 -2.40 25.59
C LEU A 32 -1.57 -3.83 25.22
N LYS A 33 -1.28 -4.67 26.23
CA LYS A 33 -1.01 -6.11 26.00
C LYS A 33 -2.25 -6.84 25.50
N ALA A 34 -3.42 -6.57 26.10
CA ALA A 34 -4.69 -7.16 25.63
C ALA A 34 -4.96 -6.80 24.17
N LEU A 35 -4.84 -5.51 23.80
CA LEU A 35 -5.02 -5.06 22.41
C LEU A 35 -3.97 -5.65 21.43
N ASP A 36 -2.72 -5.82 21.89
CA ASP A 36 -1.68 -6.49 21.06
C ASP A 36 -2.03 -7.99 20.84
N ASN A 37 -2.62 -8.66 21.83
CA ASN A 37 -3.08 -10.06 21.70
C ASN A 37 -4.30 -10.17 20.80
N ASP A 38 -5.32 -9.33 21.01
CA ASP A 38 -6.53 -9.29 20.16
C ASP A 38 -6.15 -9.05 18.69
N LEU A 39 -5.20 -8.14 18.43
CA LEU A 39 -4.70 -7.90 17.08
C LEU A 39 -4.08 -9.15 16.46
N LYS A 40 -3.23 -9.87 17.22
CA LYS A 40 -2.60 -11.12 16.75
C LYS A 40 -3.63 -12.20 16.46
N ASP A 41 -4.65 -12.30 17.31
CA ASP A 41 -5.71 -13.29 17.14
C ASP A 41 -6.55 -13.00 15.88
N VAL A 42 -6.89 -11.73 15.63
CA VAL A 42 -7.57 -11.30 14.40
C VAL A 42 -6.69 -11.55 13.16
N GLU A 43 -5.39 -11.21 13.21
CA GLU A 43 -4.46 -11.48 12.11
C GLU A 43 -4.33 -12.98 11.84
N LYS A 44 -4.33 -13.82 12.89
CA LYS A 44 -4.31 -15.27 12.75
C LYS A 44 -5.61 -15.79 12.14
N ALA A 45 -6.76 -15.29 12.57
CA ALA A 45 -8.05 -15.67 12.01
C ALA A 45 -8.14 -15.29 10.51
N ILE A 46 -7.67 -14.11 10.11
CA ILE A 46 -7.62 -13.71 8.69
C ILE A 46 -6.74 -14.67 7.87
N LYS A 47 -5.55 -15.04 8.39
CA LYS A 47 -4.65 -15.99 7.72
C LYS A 47 -5.30 -17.37 7.57
N GLN A 48 -6.05 -17.81 8.59
CA GLN A 48 -6.75 -19.08 8.55
C GLN A 48 -7.86 -19.07 7.51
N LEU A 49 -8.69 -18.03 7.47
CA LEU A 49 -9.73 -17.85 6.44
C LEU A 49 -9.16 -17.89 5.02
N ILE A 50 -8.02 -17.23 4.80
CA ILE A 50 -7.34 -17.26 3.49
C ILE A 50 -6.79 -18.67 3.18
N ALA A 51 -6.32 -19.41 4.19
CA ALA A 51 -5.76 -20.75 3.99
C ALA A 51 -6.84 -21.81 3.72
N ASP A 52 -8.02 -21.65 4.32
CA ASP A 52 -9.15 -22.58 4.24
C ASP A 52 -9.88 -22.51 2.89
N ASP A 53 -9.82 -21.37 2.20
CA ASP A 53 -10.40 -21.20 0.86
C ASP A 53 -9.30 -21.30 -0.22
N PRO A 54 -9.31 -22.38 -1.06
CA PRO A 54 -8.28 -22.58 -2.09
C PRO A 54 -8.27 -21.46 -3.15
N ILE A 55 -9.42 -20.87 -3.47
CA ILE A 55 -9.52 -19.79 -4.47
C ILE A 55 -8.91 -18.52 -3.90
N LEU A 56 -9.31 -18.17 -2.69
CA LEU A 56 -8.80 -16.99 -1.99
C LEU A 56 -7.30 -17.12 -1.72
N LYS A 57 -6.82 -18.31 -1.34
CA LYS A 57 -5.39 -18.59 -1.16
C LYS A 57 -4.60 -18.37 -2.43
N SER A 58 -5.05 -18.94 -3.56
CA SER A 58 -4.39 -18.76 -4.85
C SER A 58 -4.35 -17.28 -5.26
N LEU A 59 -5.45 -16.55 -5.08
CA LEU A 59 -5.54 -15.13 -5.36
C LEU A 59 -4.58 -14.33 -4.47
N PHE A 60 -4.51 -14.66 -3.19
CA PHE A 60 -3.61 -14.00 -2.23
C PHE A 60 -2.14 -14.23 -2.57
N GLU A 61 -1.76 -15.45 -2.98
CA GLU A 61 -0.42 -15.79 -3.45
C GLU A 61 -0.05 -15.01 -4.72
N LEU A 62 -0.99 -14.87 -5.66
CA LEU A 62 -0.81 -14.06 -6.86
C LEU A 62 -0.54 -12.60 -6.51
N VAL A 63 -1.36 -11.99 -5.66
CA VAL A 63 -1.25 -10.58 -5.28
C VAL A 63 0.05 -10.32 -4.51
N THR A 64 0.42 -11.19 -3.58
CA THR A 64 1.66 -11.07 -2.80
C THR A 64 2.92 -11.36 -3.60
N SER A 65 2.82 -12.00 -4.77
CA SER A 65 3.95 -12.20 -5.67
C SER A 65 4.50 -10.89 -6.26
N VAL A 66 3.71 -9.81 -6.21
CA VAL A 66 4.14 -8.49 -6.71
C VAL A 66 5.11 -7.84 -5.74
N PRO A 67 6.35 -7.50 -6.16
CA PRO A 67 7.34 -6.88 -5.29
C PRO A 67 6.84 -5.60 -4.60
N GLY A 68 6.96 -5.57 -3.28
CA GLY A 68 6.48 -4.48 -2.44
C GLY A 68 5.06 -4.65 -1.91
N VAL A 69 4.29 -5.62 -2.39
CA VAL A 69 2.95 -5.93 -1.91
C VAL A 69 3.05 -6.99 -0.81
N GLY A 70 2.88 -6.56 0.44
CA GLY A 70 2.84 -7.45 1.61
C GLY A 70 1.42 -7.95 1.92
N GLN A 71 1.30 -8.82 2.92
CA GLN A 71 0.04 -9.46 3.32
C GLN A 71 -1.09 -8.45 3.57
N VAL A 72 -0.82 -7.38 4.33
CA VAL A 72 -1.83 -6.36 4.67
C VAL A 72 -2.34 -5.63 3.41
N VAL A 73 -1.42 -5.29 2.49
CA VAL A 73 -1.78 -4.62 1.23
C VAL A 73 -2.58 -5.55 0.33
N ALA A 74 -2.20 -6.83 0.27
CA ALA A 74 -2.90 -7.85 -0.50
C ALA A 74 -4.33 -8.06 0.02
N THR A 75 -4.50 -8.24 1.32
CA THR A 75 -5.82 -8.38 1.95
C THR A 75 -6.71 -7.17 1.65
N GLU A 76 -6.20 -5.95 1.80
CA GLU A 76 -6.97 -4.73 1.52
C GLU A 76 -7.35 -4.62 0.04
N LEU A 77 -6.45 -4.97 -0.88
CA LEU A 77 -6.75 -4.97 -2.33
C LEU A 77 -7.84 -5.99 -2.68
N ILE A 78 -7.76 -7.20 -2.15
CA ILE A 78 -8.76 -8.25 -2.34
C ILE A 78 -10.13 -7.82 -1.81
N LEU A 79 -10.17 -7.26 -0.58
CA LEU A 79 -11.41 -6.76 0.03
C LEU A 79 -12.04 -5.63 -0.78
N VAL A 80 -11.24 -4.63 -1.17
CA VAL A 80 -11.73 -3.44 -1.89
C VAL A 80 -12.24 -3.77 -3.27
N SER A 81 -11.61 -4.73 -3.94
CA SER A 81 -12.00 -5.16 -5.29
C SER A 81 -13.08 -6.26 -5.29
N ALA A 82 -13.49 -6.74 -4.11
CA ALA A 82 -14.31 -7.95 -3.97
C ALA A 82 -13.72 -9.10 -4.80
N GLU A 83 -12.48 -9.48 -4.44
CA GLU A 83 -11.72 -10.54 -5.15
C GLU A 83 -11.52 -10.25 -6.65
N PHE A 84 -11.40 -8.99 -7.01
CA PHE A 84 -11.31 -8.48 -8.39
C PHE A 84 -12.53 -8.78 -9.27
N THR A 85 -13.69 -9.08 -8.66
CA THR A 85 -14.96 -9.28 -9.36
C THR A 85 -15.72 -7.96 -9.55
N ALA A 86 -15.75 -7.09 -8.54
CA ALA A 86 -16.42 -5.79 -8.63
C ALA A 86 -15.55 -4.72 -9.29
N ILE A 87 -14.22 -4.74 -9.06
CA ILE A 87 -13.27 -3.81 -9.65
C ILE A 87 -12.10 -4.61 -10.26
N ASP A 88 -12.23 -5.00 -11.49
CA ASP A 88 -11.25 -5.72 -12.30
C ASP A 88 -10.33 -4.79 -13.12
N ASP A 89 -10.83 -3.60 -13.50
CA ASP A 89 -10.08 -2.61 -14.25
C ASP A 89 -9.07 -1.86 -13.35
N PRO A 90 -7.77 -1.94 -13.67
CA PRO A 90 -6.74 -1.24 -12.90
C PRO A 90 -6.91 0.28 -12.84
N LYS A 91 -7.54 0.89 -13.86
CA LYS A 91 -7.82 2.33 -13.86
C LYS A 91 -8.92 2.68 -12.85
N LYS A 92 -9.99 1.89 -12.78
CA LYS A 92 -11.06 2.06 -11.78
C LYS A 92 -10.50 1.87 -10.36
N LEU A 93 -9.69 0.84 -10.14
CA LEU A 93 -9.05 0.57 -8.85
C LEU A 93 -8.09 1.70 -8.45
N ALA A 94 -7.32 2.25 -9.39
CA ALA A 94 -6.43 3.38 -9.14
C ALA A 94 -7.21 4.67 -8.82
N CYS A 95 -8.36 4.90 -9.44
CA CYS A 95 -9.27 5.99 -9.10
C CYS A 95 -9.82 5.82 -7.69
N HIS A 96 -10.29 4.62 -7.34
CA HIS A 96 -10.82 4.29 -6.02
C HIS A 96 -9.75 4.44 -4.92
N ALA A 97 -8.52 4.04 -5.21
CA ALA A 97 -7.36 4.22 -4.31
C ALA A 97 -6.86 5.68 -4.25
N GLY A 98 -7.34 6.57 -5.09
CA GLY A 98 -6.89 7.97 -5.16
C GLY A 98 -5.43 8.13 -5.57
N VAL A 99 -4.94 7.28 -6.45
CA VAL A 99 -3.59 7.37 -7.00
C VAL A 99 -3.58 7.67 -8.50
N ALA A 100 -4.73 7.57 -9.16
CA ALA A 100 -4.88 7.99 -10.55
C ALA A 100 -4.80 9.51 -10.66
N PRO A 101 -3.95 10.04 -11.54
CA PRO A 101 -3.92 11.47 -11.83
C PRO A 101 -5.08 11.81 -12.78
N PHE A 102 -5.85 12.84 -12.46
CA PHE A 102 -6.86 13.42 -13.34
C PHE A 102 -6.34 14.73 -13.93
N GLU A 103 -6.40 14.84 -15.22
CA GLU A 103 -6.16 16.11 -15.91
C GLU A 103 -7.35 17.04 -15.68
N HIS A 104 -7.07 18.28 -15.34
CA HIS A 104 -8.06 19.30 -15.16
C HIS A 104 -7.97 20.23 -16.38
N SER A 105 -8.72 19.91 -17.41
CA SER A 105 -8.85 20.76 -18.61
C SER A 105 -10.30 21.18 -18.78
N SER A 106 -10.53 22.46 -19.05
CA SER A 106 -11.82 23.01 -19.43
C SER A 106 -11.67 23.76 -20.74
N GLY A 107 -12.25 23.19 -21.81
CA GLY A 107 -12.11 23.73 -23.17
C GLY A 107 -10.67 23.67 -23.70
N SER A 108 -10.37 24.46 -24.68
CA SER A 108 -9.04 24.54 -25.32
C SER A 108 -8.03 25.43 -24.58
N SER A 109 -8.50 26.31 -23.69
CA SER A 109 -7.70 27.40 -23.11
C SER A 109 -7.25 27.15 -21.64
N ILE A 110 -7.94 26.30 -20.85
CA ILE A 110 -7.61 26.09 -19.44
C ILE A 110 -6.99 24.72 -19.25
N ARG A 111 -5.67 24.69 -18.99
CA ARG A 111 -4.95 23.50 -18.55
C ARG A 111 -4.55 23.66 -17.07
N GLY A 112 -5.35 23.08 -16.17
CA GLY A 112 -5.07 23.05 -14.75
C GLY A 112 -4.01 22.01 -14.38
N LYS A 113 -3.44 22.13 -13.17
CA LYS A 113 -2.51 21.10 -12.63
C LYS A 113 -3.26 19.79 -12.43
N THR A 114 -2.69 18.69 -12.92
CA THR A 114 -3.18 17.33 -12.66
C THR A 114 -3.29 17.06 -11.17
N ARG A 115 -4.45 16.67 -10.70
CA ARG A 115 -4.74 16.41 -9.29
C ARG A 115 -5.29 15.01 -9.08
N VAL A 116 -5.14 14.49 -7.87
CA VAL A 116 -5.71 13.20 -7.41
C VAL A 116 -7.06 13.46 -6.76
N ASN A 117 -8.02 12.56 -6.93
CA ASN A 117 -9.33 12.72 -6.31
C ASN A 117 -9.22 12.64 -4.77
N HIS A 118 -9.95 13.53 -4.08
CA HIS A 118 -9.99 13.58 -2.60
C HIS A 118 -11.00 12.59 -1.99
N HIS A 119 -11.97 12.10 -2.76
CA HIS A 119 -12.98 11.11 -2.32
C HIS A 119 -12.45 9.67 -2.26
N ALA A 120 -11.15 9.50 -2.41
CA ALA A 120 -10.51 8.20 -2.42
C ALA A 120 -10.44 7.54 -1.04
N ARG A 121 -10.39 6.21 -1.02
CA ARG A 121 -10.17 5.43 0.19
C ARG A 121 -8.78 5.68 0.77
N LYS A 122 -8.72 6.49 1.83
CA LYS A 122 -7.45 6.94 2.43
C LYS A 122 -6.59 5.79 2.96
N SER A 123 -7.22 4.73 3.53
CA SER A 123 -6.52 3.53 4.02
C SER A 123 -5.73 2.87 2.90
N LEU A 124 -6.38 2.57 1.77
CA LEU A 124 -5.74 1.95 0.62
C LEU A 124 -4.62 2.82 0.03
N LYS A 125 -4.83 4.14 -0.03
CA LYS A 125 -3.80 5.09 -0.48
C LYS A 125 -2.54 5.05 0.39
N THR A 126 -2.72 4.95 1.71
CA THR A 126 -1.61 4.84 2.68
C THR A 126 -0.88 3.51 2.54
N LEU A 127 -1.62 2.40 2.44
CA LEU A 127 -1.03 1.08 2.24
C LEU A 127 -0.25 0.97 0.94
N LEU A 128 -0.76 1.54 -0.16
CA LEU A 128 -0.05 1.62 -1.43
C LEU A 128 1.21 2.50 -1.35
N HIS A 129 1.21 3.51 -0.46
CA HIS A 129 2.44 4.28 -0.23
C HIS A 129 3.51 3.45 0.44
N LEU A 130 3.15 2.70 1.49
CA LEU A 130 4.07 1.78 2.15
C LEU A 130 4.57 0.68 1.20
N ALA A 131 3.67 0.14 0.37
CA ALA A 131 4.03 -0.83 -0.67
C ALA A 131 5.01 -0.25 -1.69
N ALA A 132 4.80 1.00 -2.14
CA ALA A 132 5.72 1.67 -3.06
C ALA A 132 7.09 1.92 -2.42
N MET A 133 7.13 2.33 -1.15
CA MET A 133 8.39 2.51 -0.40
C MET A 133 9.13 1.19 -0.21
N SER A 134 8.42 0.10 0.11
CA SER A 134 8.99 -1.25 0.20
C SER A 134 9.54 -1.72 -1.15
N ALA A 135 8.79 -1.50 -2.24
CA ALA A 135 9.23 -1.86 -3.58
C ALA A 135 10.51 -1.14 -4.02
N LEU A 136 10.78 0.07 -3.50
CA LEU A 136 12.00 0.81 -3.78
C LEU A 136 13.24 0.24 -3.09
N GLN A 137 13.07 -0.56 -2.03
CA GLN A 137 14.19 -1.22 -1.34
C GLN A 137 14.64 -2.49 -2.09
N VAL A 138 13.77 -3.04 -2.93
CA VAL A 138 14.09 -4.20 -3.75
C VAL A 138 14.75 -3.75 -5.06
N LYS A 139 15.92 -4.30 -5.37
CA LYS A 139 16.59 -4.04 -6.65
C LYS A 139 15.70 -4.55 -7.80
N GLY A 140 15.39 -3.68 -8.77
CA GLY A 140 14.57 -4.02 -9.91
C GLY A 140 13.98 -2.81 -10.63
N GLU A 141 13.12 -3.06 -11.61
CA GLU A 141 12.56 -2.05 -12.54
C GLU A 141 11.91 -0.84 -11.83
N LEU A 142 11.23 -1.04 -10.68
CA LEU A 142 10.58 0.07 -9.95
C LEU A 142 11.61 1.01 -9.33
N GLN A 143 12.69 0.46 -8.76
CA GLN A 143 13.77 1.25 -8.20
C GLN A 143 14.51 2.03 -9.30
N GLU A 144 14.80 1.38 -10.42
CA GLU A 144 15.46 2.02 -11.57
C GLU A 144 14.57 3.12 -12.17
N TYR A 145 13.28 2.86 -12.33
CA TYR A 145 12.30 3.87 -12.75
C TYR A 145 12.33 5.09 -11.83
N TYR A 146 12.32 4.87 -10.51
CA TYR A 146 12.36 5.95 -9.53
C TYR A 146 13.64 6.77 -9.68
N ARG A 147 14.81 6.11 -9.67
CA ARG A 147 16.11 6.78 -9.79
C ARG A 147 16.21 7.63 -11.07
N ARG A 148 15.82 7.04 -12.19
CA ARG A 148 15.82 7.72 -13.50
C ARG A 148 14.92 8.96 -13.51
N LYS A 149 13.70 8.86 -12.97
CA LYS A 149 12.75 9.98 -12.94
C LYS A 149 13.18 11.10 -12.00
N VAL A 150 13.75 10.75 -10.84
CA VAL A 150 14.27 11.75 -9.90
C VAL A 150 15.52 12.42 -10.45
N ALA A 151 16.41 11.68 -11.09
CA ALA A 151 17.59 12.24 -11.79
C ALA A 151 17.18 13.19 -12.94
N ALA A 152 16.05 12.92 -13.60
CA ALA A 152 15.46 13.82 -14.59
C ALA A 152 14.72 15.04 -14.00
N GLY A 153 14.92 15.35 -12.70
CA GLY A 153 14.35 16.53 -12.03
C GLY A 153 12.87 16.40 -11.63
N LYS A 154 12.24 15.22 -11.71
CA LYS A 154 10.85 15.04 -11.28
C LYS A 154 10.74 15.03 -9.76
N ASN A 155 9.68 15.67 -9.24
CA ASN A 155 9.41 15.68 -7.79
C ASN A 155 9.25 14.24 -7.27
N LYS A 156 9.94 13.92 -6.16
CA LYS A 156 9.96 12.58 -5.55
C LYS A 156 8.56 12.05 -5.24
N MET A 157 7.67 12.89 -4.69
CA MET A 157 6.31 12.48 -4.34
C MET A 157 5.45 12.17 -5.57
N LEU A 158 5.64 12.89 -6.69
CA LEU A 158 4.98 12.58 -7.95
C LEU A 158 5.45 11.23 -8.49
N VAL A 159 6.74 10.94 -8.40
CA VAL A 159 7.29 9.65 -8.84
C VAL A 159 6.78 8.51 -7.96
N ILE A 160 6.71 8.70 -6.63
CA ILE A 160 6.12 7.71 -5.71
C ILE A 160 4.64 7.48 -6.03
N ASN A 161 3.88 8.52 -6.37
CA ASN A 161 2.49 8.34 -6.78
C ASN A 161 2.36 7.53 -8.08
N ALA A 162 3.26 7.76 -9.04
CA ALA A 162 3.32 6.93 -10.25
C ALA A 162 3.66 5.46 -9.94
N LEU A 163 4.51 5.20 -8.93
CA LEU A 163 4.81 3.84 -8.48
C LEU A 163 3.59 3.17 -7.83
N ARG A 164 2.81 3.89 -7.00
CA ARG A 164 1.54 3.36 -6.45
C ARG A 164 0.61 2.90 -7.56
N ASN A 165 0.45 3.74 -8.59
CA ASN A 165 -0.38 3.39 -9.74
C ASN A 165 0.18 2.18 -10.51
N LYS A 166 1.50 2.12 -10.72
CA LYS A 166 2.15 0.96 -11.36
C LYS A 166 1.95 -0.33 -10.56
N LEU A 167 1.97 -0.28 -9.22
CA LEU A 167 1.71 -1.45 -8.38
C LEU A 167 0.30 -2.00 -8.60
N ILE A 168 -0.73 -1.14 -8.63
CA ILE A 168 -2.11 -1.55 -8.94
C ILE A 168 -2.17 -2.24 -10.30
N HIS A 169 -1.61 -1.63 -11.35
CA HIS A 169 -1.59 -2.23 -12.68
C HIS A 169 -0.89 -3.58 -12.71
N ARG A 170 0.19 -3.76 -11.92
CA ARG A 170 0.90 -5.04 -11.82
C ARG A 170 0.06 -6.09 -11.12
N VAL A 171 -0.59 -5.73 -10.02
CA VAL A 171 -1.48 -6.64 -9.29
C VAL A 171 -2.62 -7.10 -10.19
N CYS A 172 -3.35 -6.19 -10.84
CA CYS A 172 -4.42 -6.56 -11.77
C CYS A 172 -3.91 -7.42 -12.94
N ALA A 173 -2.71 -7.14 -13.45
CA ALA A 173 -2.12 -7.94 -14.54
C ALA A 173 -1.74 -9.35 -14.09
N VAL A 174 -1.27 -9.54 -12.86
CA VAL A 174 -0.94 -10.86 -12.28
C VAL A 174 -2.21 -11.65 -12.05
N VAL A 175 -3.23 -11.06 -11.46
CA VAL A 175 -4.53 -11.66 -11.21
C VAL A 175 -5.19 -12.07 -12.54
N GLY A 176 -5.26 -11.16 -13.52
CA GLY A 176 -5.89 -11.43 -14.81
C GLY A 176 -5.15 -12.51 -15.65
N ARG A 177 -3.86 -12.75 -15.39
CA ARG A 177 -3.09 -13.82 -16.05
C ARG A 177 -3.14 -15.15 -15.29
N GLY A 178 -3.55 -15.16 -14.03
CA GLY A 178 -3.51 -16.34 -13.16
C GLY A 178 -2.09 -16.91 -12.95
N LYS A 179 -1.04 -16.07 -13.10
CA LYS A 179 0.38 -16.49 -13.00
C LYS A 179 1.14 -15.51 -12.11
N ASN A 180 1.89 -16.06 -11.16
CA ASN A 180 2.77 -15.29 -10.29
C ASN A 180 3.74 -14.40 -11.08
N MET A 181 4.07 -13.26 -10.51
CA MET A 181 5.07 -12.37 -11.08
C MET A 181 6.45 -13.02 -10.94
N THR A 182 6.89 -13.71 -12.00
CA THR A 182 8.27 -14.19 -12.06
C THR A 182 9.22 -13.01 -12.04
N LYS A 183 10.33 -13.12 -11.28
CA LYS A 183 11.45 -12.15 -11.27
C LYS A 183 12.16 -12.12 -12.64
N THR A 184 11.44 -11.95 -13.72
CA THR A 184 12.04 -11.85 -15.04
C THR A 184 12.45 -10.40 -15.26
N ILE A 185 13.68 -10.10 -14.91
CA ILE A 185 14.45 -8.98 -15.48
C ILE A 185 14.58 -9.28 -16.97
N ARG A 186 13.59 -8.91 -17.77
CA ARG A 186 13.81 -8.81 -19.22
C ARG A 186 14.18 -7.36 -19.50
N PRO A 187 15.42 -7.06 -19.91
CA PRO A 187 15.72 -5.79 -20.52
C PRO A 187 14.82 -5.66 -21.77
N ARG A 188 13.92 -4.70 -21.81
CA ARG A 188 13.33 -4.31 -23.10
C ARG A 188 14.48 -3.74 -23.92
N LEU A 189 14.93 -4.51 -24.89
CA LEU A 189 15.65 -3.98 -26.03
C LEU A 189 14.75 -2.88 -26.64
N PHE A 190 15.17 -1.65 -26.47
CA PHE A 190 14.66 -0.56 -27.28
C PHE A 190 15.15 -0.83 -28.70
N ASN A 191 14.25 -1.19 -29.59
CA ASN A 191 14.51 -1.01 -31.01
C ASN A 191 14.40 0.50 -31.33
N PRO A 192 15.33 1.02 -32.13
CA PRO A 192 15.49 2.43 -32.45
C PRO A 192 14.26 3.04 -33.17
#